data_a0564563de9d546382d5280b1ec2691c
#
_entry.id   a0564563de9d546382d5280b1ec2691c
#
_cell.length_a   1.000
_cell.length_b   1.000
_cell.length_c   1.000
_cell.angle_alpha   90.00
_cell.angle_beta   90.00
_cell.angle_gamma   90.00
#
_symmetry.space_group_name_H-M   'P 1'
#
loop_
_entity.id
_entity.type
_entity.pdbx_description
1 polymer ?
#
loop_
_entity_poly.entity_id
_entity_poly.type
_entity_poly.pdbx_seq_one_letter_code
_entity_poly.pdbx_strand_id
1 'polypeptide(L)'
;MTNIVIVSAARTAVGSFGGAFANTPADALGTSVLKAIVERAGIDPSEVSETILGQVLTAGQGQNPARQAHINAGLPIESAAWSINQVCGSGLRAVALAAQHIQLGDAAIVAAGGQENMTLSPHVAHLRSGTKMGDVKYIDSMIRDGLWDAFNNYHMGQTAENVA
;
A
#
# COMPACT_ATOMS: atom_id res chain seq x y z
N MET A 1 5.40 -15.52 26.76
CA MET A 1 5.48 -14.70 25.53
C MET A 1 4.82 -15.50 24.44
N THR A 2 3.85 -14.94 23.73
CA THR A 2 3.19 -15.59 22.60
C THR A 2 4.19 -15.66 21.44
N ASN A 3 4.42 -16.85 20.89
CA ASN A 3 5.26 -17.00 19.71
C ASN A 3 4.45 -16.53 18.49
N ILE A 4 4.90 -15.46 17.86
CA ILE A 4 4.31 -14.94 16.63
C ILE A 4 5.10 -15.50 15.45
N VAL A 5 4.40 -16.09 14.48
CA VAL A 5 5.01 -16.74 13.33
C VAL A 5 4.44 -16.21 12.02
N ILE A 6 5.21 -16.30 10.96
CA ILE A 6 4.74 -16.03 9.59
C ILE A 6 4.42 -17.39 8.96
N VAL A 7 3.15 -17.61 8.65
CA VAL A 7 2.67 -18.90 8.13
C VAL A 7 2.63 -18.97 6.59
N SER A 8 2.61 -17.82 5.93
CA SER A 8 2.58 -17.74 4.46
C SER A 8 3.17 -16.43 3.98
N ALA A 9 3.70 -16.44 2.75
CA ALA A 9 4.16 -15.25 2.05
C ALA A 9 3.95 -15.39 0.54
N ALA A 10 3.64 -14.27 -0.11
CA ALA A 10 3.50 -14.18 -1.56
C ALA A 10 3.89 -12.79 -2.06
N ARG A 11 4.25 -12.72 -3.32
CA ARG A 11 4.53 -11.47 -4.03
C ARG A 11 4.11 -11.62 -5.49
N THR A 12 3.56 -10.56 -6.08
CA THR A 12 3.43 -10.44 -7.54
C THR A 12 4.81 -10.25 -8.18
N ALA A 13 4.91 -10.41 -9.48
CA ALA A 13 6.09 -9.89 -10.19
C ALA A 13 6.23 -8.38 -9.95
N VAL A 14 7.45 -7.88 -10.02
CA VAL A 14 7.72 -6.43 -10.02
C VAL A 14 7.74 -5.97 -11.46
N GLY A 15 6.75 -5.16 -11.85
CA GLY A 15 6.64 -4.60 -13.19
C GLY A 15 7.54 -3.39 -13.37
N SER A 16 8.02 -3.16 -14.60
CA SER A 16 8.64 -1.91 -14.99
C SER A 16 7.61 -0.78 -15.02
N PHE A 17 8.05 0.44 -14.80
CA PHE A 17 7.24 1.64 -14.99
C PHE A 17 6.68 1.69 -16.44
N GLY A 18 5.38 1.89 -16.59
CA GLY A 18 4.71 1.82 -17.89
C GLY A 18 4.63 0.42 -18.51
N GLY A 19 5.04 -0.63 -17.79
CA GLY A 19 5.14 -2.01 -18.27
C GLY A 19 3.89 -2.86 -18.07
N ALA A 20 4.07 -4.14 -17.78
CA ALA A 20 3.01 -5.15 -17.77
C ALA A 20 1.82 -4.83 -16.84
N PHE A 21 2.05 -4.10 -15.76
CA PHE A 21 1.01 -3.69 -14.81
C PHE A 21 0.53 -2.25 -15.00
N ALA A 22 0.82 -1.62 -16.14
CA ALA A 22 0.49 -0.21 -16.38
C ALA A 22 -0.99 0.14 -16.13
N ASN A 23 -1.90 -0.81 -16.37
CA ASN A 23 -3.35 -0.65 -16.21
C ASN A 23 -3.93 -1.47 -15.04
N THR A 24 -3.10 -2.02 -14.16
CA THR A 24 -3.56 -2.86 -13.05
C THR A 24 -3.54 -2.04 -11.76
N PRO A 25 -4.69 -1.69 -11.16
CA PRO A 25 -4.73 -0.92 -9.92
C PRO A 25 -3.97 -1.61 -8.78
N ALA A 26 -3.43 -0.81 -7.84
CA ALA A 26 -2.67 -1.33 -6.72
C ALA A 26 -3.48 -2.29 -5.84
N ASP A 27 -4.77 -1.99 -5.61
CA ASP A 27 -5.68 -2.85 -4.86
C ASP A 27 -5.94 -4.20 -5.55
N ALA A 28 -5.92 -4.26 -6.89
CA ALA A 28 -6.01 -5.53 -7.63
C ALA A 28 -4.76 -6.40 -7.44
N LEU A 29 -3.57 -5.78 -7.40
CA LEU A 29 -2.32 -6.48 -7.06
C LEU A 29 -2.37 -6.99 -5.62
N GLY A 30 -2.79 -6.14 -4.67
CA GLY A 30 -3.00 -6.51 -3.27
C GLY A 30 -4.01 -7.64 -3.11
N THR A 31 -5.14 -7.58 -3.81
CA THR A 31 -6.16 -8.64 -3.84
C THR A 31 -5.56 -9.99 -4.24
N SER A 32 -4.75 -10.01 -5.29
CA SER A 32 -4.12 -11.25 -5.78
C SER A 32 -3.18 -11.84 -4.74
N VAL A 33 -2.41 -11.00 -4.05
CA VAL A 33 -1.49 -11.43 -2.98
C VAL A 33 -2.26 -11.93 -1.76
N LEU A 34 -3.30 -11.21 -1.33
CA LEU A 34 -4.12 -11.61 -0.17
C LEU A 34 -4.77 -12.98 -0.41
N LYS A 35 -5.36 -13.22 -1.58
CA LYS A 35 -5.89 -14.55 -1.94
C LYS A 35 -4.81 -15.63 -1.86
N ALA A 36 -3.65 -15.37 -2.45
CA ALA A 36 -2.57 -16.35 -2.50
C ALA A 36 -2.00 -16.70 -1.12
N ILE A 37 -1.86 -15.73 -0.20
CA ILE A 37 -1.34 -16.01 1.15
C ILE A 37 -2.33 -16.81 2.00
N VAL A 38 -3.63 -16.55 1.90
CA VAL A 38 -4.67 -17.29 2.61
C VAL A 38 -4.75 -18.73 2.10
N GLU A 39 -4.80 -18.91 0.78
CA GLU A 39 -4.78 -20.24 0.15
C GLU A 39 -3.54 -21.05 0.56
N ARG A 40 -2.34 -20.45 0.48
CA ARG A 40 -1.08 -21.13 0.84
C ARG A 40 -0.97 -21.44 2.33
N ALA A 41 -1.56 -20.60 3.18
CA ALA A 41 -1.61 -20.87 4.62
C ALA A 41 -2.57 -22.01 4.98
N GLY A 42 -3.50 -22.34 4.09
CA GLY A 42 -4.51 -23.38 4.32
C GLY A 42 -5.51 -23.01 5.42
N ILE A 43 -5.74 -21.71 5.63
CA ILE A 43 -6.69 -21.19 6.64
C ILE A 43 -8.02 -20.82 5.97
N ASP A 44 -9.09 -20.82 6.75
CA ASP A 44 -10.36 -20.26 6.30
C ASP A 44 -10.23 -18.73 6.21
N PRO A 45 -10.64 -18.08 5.11
CA PRO A 45 -10.64 -16.63 5.00
C PRO A 45 -11.33 -15.93 6.20
N SER A 46 -12.35 -16.54 6.79
CA SER A 46 -13.07 -15.98 7.95
C SER A 46 -12.21 -15.88 9.22
N GLU A 47 -11.07 -16.55 9.28
CA GLU A 47 -10.15 -16.47 10.43
C GLU A 47 -9.25 -15.23 10.39
N VAL A 48 -9.21 -14.52 9.26
CA VAL A 48 -8.38 -13.30 9.13
C VAL A 48 -9.03 -12.16 9.91
N SER A 49 -8.42 -11.82 11.03
CA SER A 49 -8.91 -10.79 11.96
C SER A 49 -8.67 -9.37 11.44
N GLU A 50 -7.61 -9.16 10.67
CA GLU A 50 -7.21 -7.82 10.22
C GLU A 50 -6.33 -7.89 8.96
N THR A 51 -6.37 -6.81 8.18
CA THR A 51 -5.45 -6.59 7.04
C THR A 51 -4.77 -5.23 7.16
N ILE A 52 -3.45 -5.20 7.07
CA ILE A 52 -2.64 -3.97 7.10
C ILE A 52 -1.78 -3.93 5.83
N LEU A 53 -2.02 -2.99 4.92
CA LEU A 53 -1.22 -2.84 3.72
C LEU A 53 -0.54 -1.49 3.64
N GLY A 54 0.76 -1.50 3.43
CA GLY A 54 1.54 -0.31 3.11
C GLY A 54 1.22 0.19 1.72
N GLN A 55 0.97 1.49 1.58
CA GLN A 55 0.80 2.14 0.30
C GLN A 55 1.10 3.63 0.42
N VAL A 56 1.87 4.18 -0.50
CA VAL A 56 2.28 5.60 -0.51
C VAL A 56 1.35 6.44 -1.39
N LEU A 57 1.13 6.00 -2.61
CA LEU A 57 0.45 6.75 -3.65
C LEU A 57 -1.02 6.32 -3.74
N THR A 58 -1.88 7.02 -3.02
CA THR A 58 -3.31 6.67 -2.90
C THR A 58 -4.25 7.64 -3.61
N ALA A 59 -3.72 8.70 -4.22
CA ALA A 59 -4.54 9.70 -4.88
C ALA A 59 -5.39 9.10 -6.01
N GLY A 60 -6.71 9.38 -5.98
CA GLY A 60 -7.64 8.91 -7.01
C GLY A 60 -7.99 7.42 -6.97
N GLN A 61 -7.52 6.65 -5.99
CA GLN A 61 -7.76 5.20 -5.92
C GLN A 61 -9.00 4.81 -5.09
N GLY A 62 -9.79 5.78 -4.69
CA GLY A 62 -10.98 5.55 -3.86
C GLY A 62 -10.66 5.48 -2.37
N GLN A 63 -11.67 5.11 -1.59
CA GLN A 63 -11.52 5.03 -0.14
C GLN A 63 -10.71 3.79 0.25
N ASN A 64 -9.71 3.96 1.10
CA ASN A 64 -8.98 2.89 1.77
C ASN A 64 -8.61 1.72 0.84
N PRO A 65 -7.58 1.85 0.00
CA PRO A 65 -7.21 0.81 -0.96
C PRO A 65 -6.89 -0.56 -0.33
N ALA A 66 -6.40 -0.59 0.91
CA ALA A 66 -6.22 -1.85 1.64
C ALA A 66 -7.56 -2.53 1.92
N ARG A 67 -8.60 -1.76 2.26
CA ARG A 67 -9.96 -2.30 2.45
C ARG A 67 -10.53 -2.82 1.14
N GLN A 68 -10.29 -2.13 0.03
CA GLN A 68 -10.72 -2.60 -1.30
C GLN A 68 -10.06 -3.94 -1.63
N ALA A 69 -8.75 -4.06 -1.44
CA ALA A 69 -8.03 -5.31 -1.66
C ALA A 69 -8.54 -6.44 -0.75
N HIS A 70 -8.78 -6.14 0.53
CA HIS A 70 -9.32 -7.07 1.53
C HIS A 70 -10.67 -7.66 1.10
N ILE A 71 -11.63 -6.81 0.78
CA ILE A 71 -12.97 -7.22 0.37
C ILE A 71 -12.93 -8.00 -0.96
N ASN A 72 -12.17 -7.51 -1.95
CA ASN A 72 -12.02 -8.16 -3.24
C ASN A 72 -11.29 -9.52 -3.14
N ALA A 73 -10.51 -9.72 -2.08
CA ALA A 73 -9.89 -11.00 -1.77
C ALA A 73 -10.87 -12.02 -1.16
N GLY A 74 -12.07 -11.60 -0.76
CA GLY A 74 -13.07 -12.46 -0.11
C GLY A 74 -12.84 -12.60 1.39
N LEU A 75 -12.12 -11.68 2.01
CA LEU A 75 -11.91 -11.64 3.45
C LEU A 75 -13.13 -11.03 4.16
N PRO A 76 -13.32 -11.28 5.49
CA PRO A 76 -14.55 -10.92 6.20
C PRO A 76 -14.82 -9.41 6.17
N ILE A 77 -16.07 -9.04 5.95
CA ILE A 77 -16.48 -7.63 6.00
C ILE A 77 -16.44 -7.05 7.43
N GLU A 78 -16.49 -7.90 8.43
CA GLU A 78 -16.39 -7.55 9.84
C GLU A 78 -14.96 -7.25 10.28
N SER A 79 -13.97 -7.80 9.59
CA SER A 79 -12.56 -7.63 9.93
C SER A 79 -12.08 -6.24 9.52
N ALA A 80 -11.20 -5.64 10.35
CA ALA A 80 -10.58 -4.36 10.04
C ALA A 80 -9.61 -4.48 8.86
N ALA A 81 -9.59 -3.45 8.01
CA ALA A 81 -8.56 -3.34 6.99
C ALA A 81 -8.19 -1.87 6.78
N TRP A 82 -6.91 -1.57 6.72
CA TRP A 82 -6.43 -0.19 6.61
C TRP A 82 -5.06 -0.09 5.95
N SER A 83 -4.78 1.09 5.41
CA SER A 83 -3.51 1.41 4.76
C SER A 83 -2.60 2.18 5.69
N ILE A 84 -1.29 1.94 5.58
CA ILE A 84 -0.26 2.72 6.29
C ILE A 84 0.71 3.33 5.30
N ASN A 85 1.17 4.53 5.59
CA ASN A 85 2.21 5.21 4.84
C ASN A 85 3.39 5.58 5.76
N GLN A 86 4.50 4.90 5.58
CA GLN A 86 5.82 5.23 6.09
C GLN A 86 6.81 5.25 4.92
N VAL A 87 6.39 5.85 3.81
CA VAL A 87 7.11 5.89 2.53
C VAL A 87 7.57 4.47 2.15
N CYS A 88 8.81 4.28 1.72
CA CYS A 88 9.34 2.98 1.27
C CYS A 88 9.34 1.89 2.37
N GLY A 89 9.25 2.27 3.64
CA GLY A 89 9.18 1.37 4.79
C GLY A 89 7.78 0.83 5.11
N SER A 90 6.74 1.25 4.37
CA SER A 90 5.34 0.97 4.72
C SER A 90 5.02 -0.52 4.82
N GLY A 91 5.47 -1.33 3.86
CA GLY A 91 5.21 -2.77 3.86
C GLY A 91 5.86 -3.48 5.06
N LEU A 92 7.10 -3.17 5.38
CA LEU A 92 7.78 -3.72 6.57
C LEU A 92 7.12 -3.23 7.85
N ARG A 93 6.68 -1.96 7.89
CA ARG A 93 5.95 -1.41 9.04
C ARG A 93 4.62 -2.11 9.25
N ALA A 94 3.90 -2.46 8.20
CA ALA A 94 2.67 -3.25 8.28
C ALA A 94 2.91 -4.60 8.99
N VAL A 95 3.98 -5.31 8.63
CA VAL A 95 4.36 -6.58 9.29
C VAL A 95 4.69 -6.37 10.78
N ALA A 96 5.42 -5.30 11.12
CA ALA A 96 5.73 -5.00 12.51
C ALA A 96 4.46 -4.68 13.34
N LEU A 97 3.51 -3.94 12.76
CA LEU A 97 2.24 -3.65 13.41
C LEU A 97 1.38 -4.90 13.59
N ALA A 98 1.33 -5.78 12.58
CA ALA A 98 0.66 -7.07 12.69
C ALA A 98 1.17 -7.89 13.88
N ALA A 99 2.50 -7.97 14.05
CA ALA A 99 3.10 -8.65 15.20
C ALA A 99 2.71 -7.99 16.52
N GLN A 100 2.65 -6.66 16.58
CA GLN A 100 2.24 -5.92 17.78
C GLN A 100 0.77 -6.18 18.12
N HIS A 101 -0.15 -6.16 17.14
CA HIS A 101 -1.57 -6.42 17.36
C HIS A 101 -1.81 -7.86 17.85
N ILE A 102 -1.12 -8.84 17.29
CA ILE A 102 -1.20 -10.23 17.77
C ILE A 102 -0.64 -10.34 19.21
N GLN A 103 0.46 -9.67 19.51
CA GLN A 103 1.07 -9.69 20.83
C GLN A 103 0.18 -9.08 21.91
N LEU A 104 -0.56 -8.02 21.55
CA LEU A 104 -1.51 -7.35 22.45
C LEU A 104 -2.83 -8.11 22.59
N GLY A 105 -3.12 -9.05 21.71
CA GLY A 105 -4.39 -9.81 21.69
C GLY A 105 -5.50 -9.10 20.92
N ASP A 106 -5.20 -8.04 20.18
CA ASP A 106 -6.16 -7.29 19.36
C ASP A 106 -6.58 -8.08 18.12
N ALA A 107 -5.70 -8.96 17.63
CA ALA A 107 -5.93 -9.81 16.47
C ALA A 107 -5.29 -11.18 16.64
N ALA A 108 -5.85 -12.22 16.04
CA ALA A 108 -5.29 -13.57 16.04
C ALA A 108 -4.48 -13.86 14.77
N ILE A 109 -5.02 -13.53 13.62
CA ILE A 109 -4.39 -13.71 12.30
C ILE A 109 -4.46 -12.38 11.55
N VAL A 110 -3.31 -11.88 11.12
CA VAL A 110 -3.21 -10.60 10.39
C VAL A 110 -2.56 -10.82 9.04
N ALA A 111 -3.23 -10.36 7.97
CA ALA A 111 -2.64 -10.26 6.65
C ALA A 111 -1.90 -8.92 6.53
N ALA A 112 -0.58 -8.95 6.39
CA ALA A 112 0.24 -7.74 6.39
C ALA A 112 1.22 -7.70 5.22
N GLY A 113 1.40 -6.54 4.63
CA GLY A 113 2.32 -6.36 3.50
C GLY A 113 2.21 -4.98 2.87
N GLY A 114 2.27 -4.92 1.56
CA GLY A 114 2.13 -3.67 0.82
C GLY A 114 1.65 -3.88 -0.60
N GLN A 115 1.16 -2.81 -1.19
CA GLN A 115 0.73 -2.73 -2.58
C GLN A 115 1.08 -1.35 -3.14
N GLU A 116 1.44 -1.28 -4.40
CA GLU A 116 1.72 0.00 -5.06
C GLU A 116 1.65 -0.14 -6.58
N ASN A 117 1.16 0.89 -7.27
CA ASN A 117 1.36 1.06 -8.70
C ASN A 117 1.72 2.52 -9.02
N MET A 118 2.98 2.77 -9.24
CA MET A 118 3.50 4.10 -9.53
C MET A 118 3.05 4.62 -10.91
N THR A 119 2.85 3.72 -11.88
CA THR A 119 2.40 4.08 -13.24
C THR A 119 1.02 4.73 -13.24
N LEU A 120 0.13 4.32 -12.32
CA LEU A 120 -1.23 4.86 -12.21
C LEU A 120 -1.36 6.07 -11.28
N SER A 121 -0.24 6.60 -10.79
CA SER A 121 -0.27 7.83 -9.98
C SER A 121 -0.74 9.00 -10.82
N PRO A 122 -1.78 9.73 -10.39
CA PRO A 122 -2.33 10.83 -11.18
C PRO A 122 -1.47 12.08 -11.09
N HIS A 123 -1.61 12.96 -12.07
CA HIS A 123 -1.25 14.35 -11.90
C HIS A 123 -2.41 15.09 -11.23
N VAL A 124 -2.10 15.91 -10.22
CA VAL A 124 -3.10 16.60 -9.40
C VAL A 124 -2.99 18.11 -9.54
N ALA A 125 -4.10 18.80 -9.34
CA ALA A 125 -4.16 20.27 -9.32
C ALA A 125 -5.08 20.76 -8.20
N HIS A 126 -4.72 21.91 -7.59
CA HIS A 126 -5.54 22.55 -6.55
C HIS A 126 -6.57 23.48 -7.20
N LEU A 127 -7.73 22.94 -7.54
CA LEU A 127 -8.78 23.67 -8.30
C LEU A 127 -10.04 24.01 -7.50
N ARG A 128 -10.11 23.70 -6.19
CA ARG A 128 -11.32 23.97 -5.39
C ARG A 128 -11.64 25.46 -5.26
N SER A 129 -10.65 26.33 -5.27
CA SER A 129 -10.83 27.78 -5.28
C SER A 129 -11.00 28.37 -6.69
N GLY A 130 -10.96 27.53 -7.71
CA GLY A 130 -11.05 27.95 -9.12
C GLY A 130 -9.76 28.59 -9.63
N THR A 131 -9.76 28.87 -10.94
CA THR A 131 -8.71 29.63 -11.62
C THR A 131 -9.38 30.82 -12.30
N LYS A 132 -9.14 32.04 -11.79
CA LYS A 132 -9.78 33.24 -12.34
C LYS A 132 -9.21 33.66 -13.69
N MET A 133 -7.91 33.46 -13.90
CA MET A 133 -7.18 33.81 -15.11
C MET A 133 -5.81 33.15 -15.11
N GLY A 134 -5.31 32.76 -16.29
CA GLY A 134 -3.98 32.16 -16.46
C GLY A 134 -3.98 30.62 -16.43
N ASP A 135 -2.77 30.06 -16.40
CA ASP A 135 -2.53 28.63 -16.53
C ASP A 135 -2.83 27.86 -15.24
N VAL A 136 -3.16 26.58 -15.38
CA VAL A 136 -3.26 25.61 -14.29
C VAL A 136 -2.02 24.73 -14.31
N LYS A 137 -1.33 24.66 -13.18
CA LYS A 137 -0.19 23.74 -12.99
C LYS A 137 -0.68 22.40 -12.46
N TYR A 138 -0.33 21.32 -13.15
CA TYR A 138 -0.46 19.95 -12.67
C TYR A 138 0.82 19.51 -11.96
N ILE A 139 0.67 18.77 -10.89
CA ILE A 139 1.75 18.24 -10.06
C ILE A 139 1.75 16.72 -10.22
N ASP A 140 2.88 16.12 -10.60
CA ASP A 140 3.07 14.68 -10.61
C ASP A 140 3.08 14.17 -9.16
N SER A 141 2.02 13.45 -8.76
CA SER A 141 1.90 12.94 -7.40
C SER A 141 2.91 11.82 -7.10
N MET A 142 3.33 11.05 -8.10
CA MET A 142 4.37 10.04 -7.92
C MET A 142 5.67 10.66 -7.45
N ILE A 143 6.11 11.72 -8.12
CA ILE A 143 7.33 12.43 -7.75
C ILE A 143 7.11 13.17 -6.43
N ARG A 144 6.02 13.97 -6.34
CA ARG A 144 5.81 14.87 -5.22
C ARG A 144 5.64 14.16 -3.88
N ASP A 145 4.87 13.07 -3.86
CA ASP A 145 4.48 12.37 -2.64
C ASP A 145 5.35 11.14 -2.34
N GLY A 146 6.02 10.58 -3.36
CA GLY A 146 6.81 9.36 -3.21
C GLY A 146 8.32 9.52 -3.37
N LEU A 147 8.79 10.45 -4.22
CA LEU A 147 10.19 10.49 -4.64
C LEU A 147 10.92 11.82 -4.34
N TRP A 148 10.21 12.82 -3.85
CA TRP A 148 10.79 14.13 -3.56
C TRP A 148 10.98 14.34 -2.07
N ASP A 149 12.23 14.65 -1.65
CA ASP A 149 12.52 15.03 -0.28
C ASP A 149 11.87 16.39 0.02
N ALA A 150 10.87 16.38 0.92
CA ALA A 150 10.10 17.54 1.28
C ALA A 150 10.89 18.58 2.08
N PHE A 151 12.01 18.19 2.68
CA PHE A 151 12.82 19.03 3.56
C PHE A 151 14.03 19.61 2.84
N ASN A 152 14.74 18.78 2.06
CA ASN A 152 15.97 19.15 1.40
C ASN A 152 15.77 19.55 -0.08
N ASN A 153 14.55 19.40 -0.59
CA ASN A 153 14.13 19.85 -1.92
C ASN A 153 14.93 19.22 -3.08
N TYR A 154 15.15 17.91 -3.01
CA TYR A 154 15.76 17.13 -4.10
C TYR A 154 15.12 15.73 -4.22
N HIS A 155 15.39 15.07 -5.33
CA HIS A 155 14.86 13.73 -5.61
C HIS A 155 15.57 12.67 -4.74
N MET A 156 14.84 11.59 -4.37
CA MET A 156 15.40 10.47 -3.59
C MET A 156 16.60 9.80 -4.24
N GLY A 157 16.78 9.90 -5.57
CA GLY A 157 18.01 9.51 -6.26
C GLY A 157 19.24 10.27 -5.74
N GLN A 158 19.11 11.58 -5.50
CA GLN A 158 20.19 12.36 -4.89
C GLN A 158 20.45 11.93 -3.45
N THR A 159 19.41 11.54 -2.70
CA THR A 159 19.59 10.97 -1.35
C THR A 159 20.45 9.68 -1.42
N ALA A 160 20.20 8.82 -2.39
CA ALA A 160 20.98 7.59 -2.58
C ALA A 160 22.46 7.90 -2.87
N GLU A 161 22.73 8.84 -3.77
CA GLU A 161 24.11 9.29 -4.07
C GLU A 161 24.79 9.91 -2.82
N ASN A 162 24.05 10.63 -1.99
CA ASN A 162 24.59 11.22 -0.76
C ASN A 162 24.94 10.18 0.32
N VAL A 163 24.38 8.99 0.25
CA VAL A 163 24.58 7.89 1.23
C VAL A 163 25.65 6.91 0.74
N ALA A 164 25.86 6.82 -0.58
CA ALA A 164 26.85 5.94 -1.19
C ALA A 164 28.29 6.45 -0.97
#